data_69f63bd23246ac05bb24443607055699
#
_entry.id   69f63bd23246ac05bb24443607055699
#
_cell.length_a   1.000
_cell.length_b   1.000
_cell.length_c   1.000
_cell.angle_alpha   90.00
_cell.angle_beta   90.00
_cell.angle_gamma   90.00
#
_symmetry.space_group_name_H-M   'P 1'
#
loop_
_entity.id
_entity.type
_entity.pdbx_description
1 polymer ?
#
loop_
_entity_poly.entity_id
_entity_poly.type
_entity_poly.pdbx_seq_one_letter_code
_entity_poly.pdbx_strand_id
1 'polypeptide(L)'
;MRKVKTRGSRSLFHPWETPRDIHKGKKMFKSVFAATAALFTSAGAALAGPYVNVETNAGWAGDNYVGATTDIHVGVEGQVGAASVYVQGGPAIVAIDGEENETRISGKVGVGVPVTDALGVYGELSAITATDEFEMDDLSVGGKLGVKYNF
;
A
#
# COMPACT_ATOMS: atom_id res chain seq x y z
N MET A 1 -67.60 -24.04 12.71
CA MET A 1 -66.50 -24.06 11.69
C MET A 1 -66.05 -22.63 11.38
N ARG A 2 -64.90 -22.19 11.94
CA ARG A 2 -64.29 -20.85 11.64
C ARG A 2 -63.17 -21.06 10.69
N LYS A 3 -63.22 -20.43 9.49
CA LYS A 3 -62.18 -20.40 8.52
C LYS A 3 -61.09 -19.40 8.96
N VAL A 4 -59.85 -19.89 9.17
CA VAL A 4 -58.67 -19.07 9.40
C VAL A 4 -58.17 -18.61 8.04
N LYS A 5 -58.10 -17.29 7.85
CA LYS A 5 -57.59 -16.62 6.66
C LYS A 5 -56.09 -16.38 6.82
N THR A 6 -55.24 -17.16 6.14
CA THR A 6 -53.80 -16.97 6.08
C THR A 6 -53.48 -15.71 5.31
N ARG A 7 -52.81 -14.75 6.00
CA ARG A 7 -52.30 -13.51 5.43
C ARG A 7 -50.99 -13.78 4.74
N GLY A 8 -50.97 -13.67 3.41
CA GLY A 8 -49.74 -13.77 2.60
C GLY A 8 -48.75 -12.65 2.96
N SER A 9 -47.55 -13.08 3.31
CA SER A 9 -46.38 -12.22 3.47
C SER A 9 -46.01 -11.66 2.11
N ARG A 10 -46.18 -10.35 1.91
CA ARG A 10 -45.60 -9.64 0.77
C ARG A 10 -44.11 -9.39 1.09
N SER A 11 -43.20 -10.06 0.39
CA SER A 11 -41.80 -9.70 0.35
C SER A 11 -41.70 -8.32 -0.30
N LEU A 12 -41.26 -7.33 0.49
CA LEU A 12 -40.90 -6.01 0.00
C LEU A 12 -39.55 -6.14 -0.76
N PHE A 13 -39.67 -6.38 -2.06
CA PHE A 13 -38.54 -6.20 -2.99
C PHE A 13 -38.25 -4.70 -3.04
N HIS A 14 -37.06 -4.29 -2.62
CA HIS A 14 -36.59 -2.92 -2.76
C HIS A 14 -35.79 -2.81 -4.08
N PRO A 15 -36.31 -2.15 -5.12
CA PRO A 15 -35.72 -2.14 -6.47
C PRO A 15 -34.67 -1.05 -6.67
N TRP A 16 -34.05 -0.49 -5.62
CA TRP A 16 -33.13 0.66 -5.75
C TRP A 16 -31.72 0.43 -5.22
N GLU A 17 -31.33 -0.80 -4.91
CA GLU A 17 -29.90 -1.08 -4.74
C GLU A 17 -29.23 -1.14 -6.10
N THR A 18 -28.82 0.04 -6.59
CA THR A 18 -27.88 0.13 -7.70
C THR A 18 -26.57 -0.54 -7.29
N PRO A 19 -25.99 -1.44 -8.12
CA PRO A 19 -24.67 -1.98 -7.86
C PRO A 19 -23.69 -0.79 -7.73
N ARG A 20 -23.04 -0.65 -6.58
CA ARG A 20 -21.97 0.33 -6.41
C ARG A 20 -20.92 0.06 -7.49
N ASP A 21 -20.62 1.09 -8.27
CA ASP A 21 -19.64 1.09 -9.35
C ASP A 21 -18.25 0.69 -8.83
N ILE A 22 -17.96 -0.61 -8.82
CA ILE A 22 -16.68 -1.23 -8.43
C ILE A 22 -15.56 -0.85 -9.43
N HIS A 23 -15.94 -0.21 -10.55
CA HIS A 23 -14.98 0.10 -11.62
C HIS A 23 -14.14 1.37 -11.43
N LYS A 24 -14.43 2.23 -10.43
CA LYS A 24 -13.68 3.48 -10.25
C LYS A 24 -12.28 3.27 -9.64
N GLY A 25 -12.10 2.29 -8.76
CA GLY A 25 -10.80 1.99 -8.14
C GLY A 25 -9.73 1.48 -9.12
N LYS A 26 -10.13 0.61 -10.06
CA LYS A 26 -9.20 0.00 -11.04
C LYS A 26 -8.51 1.00 -11.98
N LYS A 27 -9.09 2.18 -12.21
CA LYS A 27 -8.50 3.20 -13.11
C LYS A 27 -7.44 4.04 -12.42
N MET A 28 -7.56 4.29 -11.12
CA MET A 28 -6.60 5.13 -10.38
C MET A 28 -5.24 4.45 -10.21
N PHE A 29 -5.23 3.15 -9.89
CA PHE A 29 -3.96 2.42 -9.69
C PHE A 29 -3.19 2.18 -10.99
N LYS A 30 -3.87 1.90 -12.10
CA LYS A 30 -3.20 1.85 -13.41
C LYS A 30 -2.52 3.16 -13.77
N SER A 31 -3.08 4.32 -13.37
CA SER A 31 -2.48 5.62 -13.60
C SER A 31 -1.32 5.93 -12.65
N VAL A 32 -1.32 5.44 -11.41
CA VAL A 32 -0.22 5.61 -10.47
C VAL A 32 1.00 4.79 -10.90
N PHE A 33 0.83 3.52 -11.26
CA PHE A 33 1.92 2.69 -11.79
C PHE A 33 2.47 3.23 -13.13
N ALA A 34 1.60 3.69 -14.02
CA ALA A 34 2.02 4.27 -15.28
C ALA A 34 2.74 5.62 -15.07
N ALA A 35 2.31 6.44 -14.10
CA ALA A 35 2.97 7.69 -13.76
C ALA A 35 4.36 7.46 -13.14
N THR A 36 4.51 6.44 -12.29
CA THR A 36 5.81 6.10 -11.69
C THR A 36 6.79 5.60 -12.74
N ALA A 37 6.37 4.72 -13.66
CA ALA A 37 7.18 4.26 -14.78
C ALA A 37 7.57 5.42 -15.73
N ALA A 38 6.64 6.36 -15.98
CA ALA A 38 6.89 7.52 -16.85
C ALA A 38 7.90 8.51 -16.25
N LEU A 39 7.98 8.65 -14.93
CA LEU A 39 8.98 9.50 -14.27
C LEU A 39 10.40 8.99 -14.51
N PHE A 40 10.61 7.68 -14.54
CA PHE A 40 11.93 7.09 -14.81
C PHE A 40 12.35 7.20 -16.29
N THR A 41 11.41 7.30 -17.24
CA THR A 41 11.73 7.32 -18.68
C THR A 41 11.86 8.73 -19.27
N SER A 42 11.24 9.75 -18.66
CA SER A 42 11.13 11.08 -19.29
C SER A 42 12.14 12.13 -18.84
N ALA A 43 12.86 11.89 -17.74
CA ALA A 43 13.68 12.94 -17.09
C ALA A 43 15.19 12.70 -17.15
N GLY A 44 15.70 11.84 -18.04
CA GLY A 44 17.13 11.49 -18.03
C GLY A 44 17.56 10.90 -16.69
N ALA A 45 16.68 10.12 -16.07
CA ALA A 45 16.92 9.49 -14.78
C ALA A 45 18.12 8.56 -14.88
N ALA A 46 19.16 8.83 -14.10
CA ALA A 46 20.21 7.87 -13.88
C ALA A 46 19.64 6.75 -12.98
N LEU A 47 19.37 5.60 -13.56
CA LEU A 47 18.98 4.42 -12.78
C LEU A 47 20.21 3.90 -12.05
N ALA A 48 20.17 3.86 -10.72
CA ALA A 48 21.23 3.23 -9.92
C ALA A 48 21.17 1.69 -10.03
N GLY A 49 20.03 1.15 -10.47
CA GLY A 49 19.84 -0.26 -10.79
C GLY A 49 18.82 -0.96 -9.90
N PRO A 50 18.54 -2.24 -10.17
CA PRO A 50 17.68 -3.06 -9.34
C PRO A 50 18.38 -3.42 -8.02
N TYR A 51 17.58 -3.55 -6.94
CA TYR A 51 18.05 -3.98 -5.64
C TYR A 51 17.03 -4.90 -4.97
N VAL A 52 17.48 -5.61 -3.94
CA VAL A 52 16.61 -6.37 -3.03
C VAL A 52 16.69 -5.70 -1.66
N ASN A 53 15.54 -5.47 -1.05
CA ASN A 53 15.42 -4.93 0.30
C ASN A 53 14.69 -5.93 1.20
N VAL A 54 15.24 -6.18 2.39
CA VAL A 54 14.58 -6.93 3.44
C VAL A 54 14.48 -6.01 4.66
N GLU A 55 13.27 -5.72 5.09
CA GLU A 55 12.99 -4.77 6.16
C GLU A 55 11.99 -5.39 7.13
N THR A 56 12.24 -5.29 8.42
CA THR A 56 11.29 -5.70 9.46
C THR A 56 10.90 -4.49 10.30
N ASN A 57 9.60 -4.23 10.38
CA ASN A 57 9.00 -3.22 11.23
C ASN A 57 8.22 -3.93 12.33
N ALA A 58 8.66 -3.77 13.57
CA ALA A 58 8.01 -4.38 14.74
C ALA A 58 7.45 -3.30 15.68
N GLY A 59 6.34 -3.61 16.32
CA GLY A 59 5.63 -2.71 17.22
C GLY A 59 5.46 -3.30 18.62
N TRP A 60 5.57 -2.43 19.62
CA TRP A 60 5.30 -2.74 21.04
C TRP A 60 4.34 -1.70 21.62
N ALA A 61 3.45 -2.14 22.50
CA ALA A 61 2.60 -1.28 23.32
C ALA A 61 3.04 -1.44 24.78
N GLY A 62 3.85 -0.48 25.28
CA GLY A 62 4.59 -0.66 26.53
C GLY A 62 5.59 -1.81 26.40
N ASP A 63 5.50 -2.79 27.30
CA ASP A 63 6.37 -3.99 27.30
C ASP A 63 5.79 -5.16 26.48
N ASN A 64 4.59 -5.00 25.90
CA ASN A 64 3.92 -6.05 25.15
C ASN A 64 4.24 -5.94 23.66
N TYR A 65 4.75 -7.03 23.08
CA TYR A 65 4.89 -7.16 21.63
C TYR A 65 3.50 -7.19 20.98
N VAL A 66 3.30 -6.41 19.92
CA VAL A 66 2.02 -6.32 19.19
C VAL A 66 2.10 -7.11 17.88
N GLY A 67 3.23 -7.02 17.20
CA GLY A 67 3.42 -7.67 15.91
C GLY A 67 4.60 -7.13 15.15
N ALA A 68 4.90 -7.76 14.02
CA ALA A 68 5.90 -7.32 13.07
C ALA A 68 5.46 -7.57 11.63
N THR A 69 5.94 -6.73 10.72
CA THR A 69 5.84 -6.97 9.27
C THR A 69 7.25 -7.04 8.71
N THR A 70 7.57 -8.15 8.05
CA THR A 70 8.83 -8.33 7.33
C THR A 70 8.57 -8.28 5.83
N ASP A 71 9.01 -7.20 5.20
CA ASP A 71 8.93 -7.00 3.75
C ASP A 71 10.17 -7.61 3.07
N ILE A 72 9.95 -8.31 1.96
CA ILE A 72 11.00 -8.84 1.06
C ILE A 72 10.72 -8.27 -0.32
N HIS A 73 11.36 -7.16 -0.65
CA HIS A 73 11.06 -6.39 -1.86
C HIS A 73 12.17 -6.48 -2.89
N VAL A 74 11.76 -6.49 -4.15
CA VAL A 74 12.62 -6.13 -5.28
C VAL A 74 12.24 -4.71 -5.68
N GLY A 75 13.22 -3.87 -5.92
CA GLY A 75 13.00 -2.48 -6.26
C GLY A 75 13.98 -1.96 -7.30
N VAL A 76 13.69 -0.77 -7.75
CA VAL A 76 14.58 0.06 -8.55
C VAL A 76 14.66 1.44 -7.93
N GLU A 77 15.84 2.03 -7.97
CA GLU A 77 16.07 3.40 -7.55
C GLU A 77 16.73 4.21 -8.65
N GLY A 78 16.61 5.51 -8.58
CA GLY A 78 17.21 6.41 -9.54
C GLY A 78 17.19 7.84 -9.06
N GLN A 79 17.72 8.74 -9.89
CA GLN A 79 17.73 10.17 -9.64
C GLN A 79 16.98 10.91 -10.74
N VAL A 80 16.15 11.87 -10.34
CA VAL A 80 15.45 12.80 -11.21
C VAL A 80 15.88 14.22 -10.81
N GLY A 81 16.82 14.79 -11.54
CA GLY A 81 17.49 16.02 -11.12
C GLY A 81 18.28 15.78 -9.84
N ALA A 82 18.02 16.57 -8.80
CA ALA A 82 18.62 16.39 -7.48
C ALA A 82 17.84 15.42 -6.57
N ALA A 83 16.66 14.99 -6.98
CA ALA A 83 15.83 14.10 -6.19
C ALA A 83 16.21 12.62 -6.40
N SER A 84 16.36 11.87 -5.31
CA SER A 84 16.40 10.41 -5.35
C SER A 84 14.97 9.87 -5.32
N VAL A 85 14.67 8.87 -6.13
CA VAL A 85 13.36 8.23 -6.19
C VAL A 85 13.52 6.72 -6.21
N TYR A 86 12.60 6.00 -5.57
CA TYR A 86 12.58 4.55 -5.61
C TYR A 86 11.16 4.00 -5.65
N VAL A 87 11.04 2.80 -6.17
CA VAL A 87 9.83 1.97 -6.09
C VAL A 87 10.25 0.54 -5.81
N GLN A 88 9.57 -0.11 -4.90
CA GLN A 88 9.84 -1.49 -4.51
C GLN A 88 8.55 -2.22 -4.16
N GLY A 89 8.55 -3.55 -4.29
CA GLY A 89 7.42 -4.37 -3.94
C GLY A 89 7.76 -5.85 -3.88
N GLY A 90 6.92 -6.60 -3.20
CA GLY A 90 7.10 -8.03 -3.02
C GLY A 90 6.26 -8.59 -1.87
N PRO A 91 6.55 -9.83 -1.44
CA PRO A 91 5.87 -10.46 -0.32
C PRO A 91 6.24 -9.78 1.01
N ALA A 92 5.24 -9.74 1.91
CA ALA A 92 5.36 -9.30 3.29
C ALA A 92 4.85 -10.40 4.22
N ILE A 93 5.63 -10.75 5.22
CA ILE A 93 5.22 -11.67 6.29
C ILE A 93 4.73 -10.82 7.45
N VAL A 94 3.44 -10.95 7.77
CA VAL A 94 2.78 -10.26 8.89
C VAL A 94 2.63 -11.24 10.04
N ALA A 95 3.24 -10.91 11.18
CA ALA A 95 3.15 -11.65 12.41
C ALA A 95 2.46 -10.76 13.47
N ILE A 96 1.31 -11.20 13.96
CA ILE A 96 0.58 -10.54 15.05
C ILE A 96 0.68 -11.42 16.29
N ASP A 97 0.85 -10.81 17.45
CA ASP A 97 0.96 -11.57 18.69
C ASP A 97 -0.30 -12.40 18.95
N GLY A 98 -0.11 -13.70 19.15
CA GLY A 98 -1.21 -14.66 19.37
C GLY A 98 -1.95 -15.13 18.12
N GLU A 99 -1.54 -14.69 16.92
CA GLU A 99 -2.15 -15.11 15.64
C GLU A 99 -1.15 -15.91 14.78
N GLU A 100 -1.66 -16.61 13.77
CA GLU A 100 -0.82 -17.27 12.76
C GLU A 100 -0.21 -16.22 11.81
N ASN A 101 1.03 -16.49 11.37
CA ASN A 101 1.69 -15.61 10.41
C ASN A 101 0.98 -15.63 9.06
N GLU A 102 0.76 -14.46 8.49
CA GLU A 102 0.15 -14.29 7.17
C GLU A 102 1.17 -13.79 6.15
N THR A 103 1.05 -14.27 4.91
CA THR A 103 1.81 -13.71 3.79
C THR A 103 0.89 -12.78 3.02
N ARG A 104 1.36 -11.55 2.78
CA ARG A 104 0.65 -10.49 2.05
C ARG A 104 1.53 -9.94 0.94
N ILE A 105 0.98 -9.09 0.09
CA ILE A 105 1.76 -8.33 -0.90
C ILE A 105 1.85 -6.89 -0.44
N SER A 106 3.08 -6.35 -0.45
CA SER A 106 3.32 -4.96 -0.08
C SER A 106 4.16 -4.24 -1.14
N GLY A 107 4.15 -2.92 -1.07
CA GLY A 107 4.97 -2.08 -1.94
C GLY A 107 5.16 -0.70 -1.36
N LYS A 108 6.25 -0.05 -1.77
CA LYS A 108 6.62 1.29 -1.31
C LYS A 108 7.12 2.12 -2.50
N VAL A 109 6.83 3.41 -2.45
CA VAL A 109 7.41 4.41 -3.33
C VAL A 109 7.90 5.57 -2.49
N GLY A 110 9.11 6.04 -2.75
CA GLY A 110 9.69 7.13 -1.99
C GLY A 110 10.44 8.13 -2.84
N VAL A 111 10.57 9.33 -2.29
CA VAL A 111 11.34 10.43 -2.85
C VAL A 111 12.14 11.11 -1.75
N GLY A 112 13.40 11.42 -2.05
CA GLY A 112 14.27 12.21 -1.20
C GLY A 112 14.84 13.39 -1.98
N VAL A 113 14.82 14.59 -1.39
CA VAL A 113 15.33 15.81 -2.01
C VAL A 113 16.34 16.46 -1.09
N PRO A 114 17.59 16.65 -1.51
CA PRO A 114 18.54 17.48 -0.78
C PRO A 114 18.10 18.95 -0.88
N VAL A 115 17.95 19.60 0.26
CA VAL A 115 17.61 21.03 0.34
C VAL A 115 18.89 21.87 0.44
N THR A 116 19.88 21.35 1.17
CA THR A 116 21.27 21.87 1.25
C THR A 116 22.22 20.68 1.31
N ASP A 117 23.53 20.92 1.34
CA ASP A 117 24.54 19.87 1.51
C ASP A 117 24.35 19.07 2.82
N ALA A 118 23.79 19.70 3.84
CA ALA A 118 23.57 19.10 5.14
C ALA A 118 22.11 18.66 5.39
N LEU A 119 21.13 19.26 4.70
CA LEU A 119 19.70 19.07 4.97
C LEU A 119 19.00 18.42 3.78
N GLY A 120 18.30 17.33 4.04
CA GLY A 120 17.41 16.68 3.09
C GLY A 120 16.00 16.48 3.66
N VAL A 121 15.02 16.45 2.78
CA VAL A 121 13.64 16.04 3.09
C VAL A 121 13.30 14.78 2.33
N TYR A 122 12.48 13.91 2.90
CA TYR A 122 12.04 12.70 2.22
C TYR A 122 10.58 12.38 2.52
N GLY A 123 9.95 11.68 1.60
CA GLY A 123 8.61 11.13 1.74
C GLY A 123 8.52 9.72 1.18
N GLU A 124 7.67 8.90 1.78
CA GLU A 124 7.39 7.54 1.37
C GLU A 124 5.89 7.27 1.47
N LEU A 125 5.35 6.59 0.49
CA LEU A 125 4.03 5.98 0.53
C LEU A 125 4.20 4.46 0.46
N SER A 126 3.44 3.76 1.29
CA SER A 126 3.41 2.30 1.34
C SER A 126 1.99 1.79 1.20
N ALA A 127 1.86 0.59 0.68
CA ALA A 127 0.60 -0.13 0.62
C ALA A 127 0.83 -1.62 0.89
N ILE A 128 -0.13 -2.26 1.55
CA ILE A 128 -0.14 -3.70 1.82
C ILE A 128 -1.55 -4.24 1.64
N THR A 129 -1.69 -5.44 1.06
CA THR A 129 -2.99 -6.11 0.91
C THR A 129 -3.49 -6.63 2.26
N ALA A 130 -4.81 -6.73 2.42
CA ALA A 130 -5.41 -7.30 3.63
C ALA A 130 -5.25 -8.83 3.69
N THR A 131 -5.15 -9.49 2.54
CA THR A 131 -5.03 -10.94 2.38
C THR A 131 -3.86 -11.29 1.46
N ASP A 132 -3.59 -12.58 1.25
CA ASP A 132 -2.64 -13.12 0.28
C ASP A 132 -3.10 -12.91 -1.19
N GLU A 133 -4.39 -12.67 -1.41
CA GLU A 133 -4.92 -12.29 -2.71
C GLU A 133 -4.77 -10.79 -2.95
N PHE A 134 -4.36 -10.43 -4.18
CA PHE A 134 -4.22 -9.04 -4.56
C PHE A 134 -5.58 -8.44 -4.94
N GLU A 135 -6.32 -7.98 -3.94
CA GLU A 135 -7.54 -7.20 -4.12
C GLU A 135 -7.29 -5.72 -3.81
N MET A 136 -7.66 -4.85 -4.77
CA MET A 136 -7.43 -3.40 -4.61
C MET A 136 -8.37 -2.73 -3.62
N ASP A 137 -9.47 -3.37 -3.29
CA ASP A 137 -10.49 -2.80 -2.40
C ASP A 137 -10.10 -2.93 -0.92
N ASP A 138 -9.10 -3.78 -0.61
CA ASP A 138 -8.63 -4.09 0.75
C ASP A 138 -7.18 -3.65 1.01
N LEU A 139 -6.69 -2.62 0.28
CA LEU A 139 -5.36 -2.08 0.49
C LEU A 139 -5.29 -1.17 1.72
N SER A 140 -4.41 -1.49 2.66
CA SER A 140 -3.99 -0.57 3.71
C SER A 140 -2.86 0.32 3.18
N VAL A 141 -3.01 1.63 3.31
CA VAL A 141 -2.05 2.63 2.81
C VAL A 141 -1.43 3.38 3.97
N GLY A 142 -0.11 3.52 3.95
CA GLY A 142 0.67 4.28 4.91
C GLY A 142 1.49 5.38 4.25
N GLY A 143 1.89 6.36 5.04
CA GLY A 143 2.77 7.43 4.58
C GLY A 143 3.78 7.84 5.64
N LYS A 144 4.98 8.24 5.19
CA LYS A 144 6.07 8.74 6.02
C LYS A 144 6.62 10.01 5.42
N LEU A 145 6.83 11.02 6.26
CA LEU A 145 7.54 12.24 5.89
C LEU A 145 8.64 12.48 6.92
N GLY A 146 9.79 12.95 6.47
CA GLY A 146 10.90 13.19 7.36
C GLY A 146 11.89 14.20 6.83
N VAL A 147 12.71 14.67 7.77
CA VAL A 147 13.85 15.56 7.51
C VAL A 147 15.09 14.87 8.03
N LYS A 148 16.16 14.90 7.23
CA LYS A 148 17.47 14.35 7.58
C LYS A 148 18.49 15.48 7.59
N TYR A 149 19.20 15.62 8.70
CA TYR A 149 20.31 16.55 8.81
C TYR A 149 21.61 15.77 9.03
N ASN A 150 22.63 16.06 8.21
CA ASN A 150 23.97 15.48 8.32
C ASN A 150 24.90 16.54 8.93
N PHE A 151 25.67 16.15 9.94
CA PHE A 151 26.64 17.02 10.63
C PHE A 151 28.02 16.96 9.96
#